data_d35fa4a9b9917123ac7ea467db0542ae
#
_entry.id   d35fa4a9b9917123ac7ea467db0542ae
#
_cell.length_a   1.000
_cell.length_b   1.000
_cell.length_c   1.000
_cell.angle_alpha   90.00
_cell.angle_beta   90.00
_cell.angle_gamma   90.00
#
_symmetry.space_group_name_H-M   'P 1'
#
loop_
_entity.id
_entity.type
_entity.pdbx_description
1 polymer ?
#
loop_
_entity_poly.entity_id
_entity_poly.type
_entity_poly.pdbx_seq_one_letter_code
_entity_poly.pdbx_strand_id
1 'polypeptide(L)'
;PIAMATVPRLWEAVQAGFEDVLKTFPPSRQRLLRAALANSAAQRKAVRTARNLLLEPVSASGRLRACGSAALRWPLHALASTLIWPKLRRQLSGGQLAYPISGGGAIAPHIDAFFEAVGIELLVGYGLTETSPVVSCRRPWRNIRGSSGLPMPQTEFRIVDPDNGQPLGFRQRGRVMVRGPQVMAGYLGKPEASAKVLDAAGWFDTGDLGMLLPDGSVALTGRAKDTIVLSSGENIEPGPLEEALVASPLIEQVMLVGQDERQLGGLIVPRAEAIVAWAAEAGVSVAQDLGGQPGDPALLRLLMRECNRLLKQRSGSRGDERLAGVVLVDPFSIENGLLTQTLKQRRDRITSRDQQLIDGLYGR
;
A
#
# COMPACT_ATOMS: atom_id res chain seq x y z
N PRO A 1 5.11 -16.24 19.59
CA PRO A 1 6.34 -15.42 19.58
C PRO A 1 6.06 -14.02 20.12
N ILE A 2 7.10 -13.38 20.69
CA ILE A 2 7.03 -11.97 21.13
C ILE A 2 7.25 -11.03 19.96
N ALA A 3 8.13 -11.41 19.03
CA ALA A 3 8.39 -10.68 17.80
C ALA A 3 8.24 -11.62 16.59
N MET A 4 7.75 -11.08 15.49
CA MET A 4 7.56 -11.82 14.24
C MET A 4 7.82 -10.89 13.06
N ALA A 5 8.81 -11.23 12.24
CA ALA A 5 9.07 -10.55 10.97
C ALA A 5 8.39 -11.31 9.83
N THR A 6 7.64 -10.60 9.01
CA THR A 6 6.79 -11.19 7.97
C THR A 6 6.71 -10.29 6.73
N VAL A 7 5.93 -10.73 5.76
CA VAL A 7 5.60 -9.98 4.54
C VAL A 7 4.14 -9.49 4.59
N PRO A 8 3.77 -8.42 3.87
CA PRO A 8 2.42 -7.86 3.86
C PRO A 8 1.32 -8.88 3.58
N ARG A 9 1.55 -9.79 2.64
CA ARG A 9 0.58 -10.84 2.26
C ARG A 9 0.12 -11.73 3.42
N LEU A 10 0.97 -11.97 4.43
CA LEU A 10 0.53 -12.72 5.60
C LEU A 10 -0.54 -11.95 6.36
N TRP A 11 -0.36 -10.64 6.53
CA TRP A 11 -1.33 -9.79 7.22
C TRP A 11 -2.64 -9.67 6.44
N GLU A 12 -2.56 -9.59 5.11
CA GLU A 12 -3.72 -9.62 4.22
C GLU A 12 -4.50 -10.92 4.36
N ALA A 13 -3.81 -12.07 4.33
CA ALA A 13 -4.43 -13.38 4.50
C ALA A 13 -5.09 -13.55 5.88
N VAL A 14 -4.45 -13.04 6.94
CA VAL A 14 -5.01 -13.06 8.31
C VAL A 14 -6.27 -12.19 8.39
N GLN A 15 -6.27 -11.02 7.78
CA GLN A 15 -7.45 -10.14 7.74
C GLN A 15 -8.58 -10.75 6.89
N ALA A 16 -8.26 -11.34 5.74
CA ALA A 16 -9.24 -12.03 4.91
C ALA A 16 -9.88 -13.22 5.66
N GLY A 17 -9.07 -14.04 6.34
CA GLY A 17 -9.57 -15.13 7.18
C GLY A 17 -10.49 -14.64 8.31
N PHE A 18 -10.22 -13.48 8.89
CA PHE A 18 -11.15 -12.86 9.85
C PHE A 18 -12.49 -12.49 9.20
N GLU A 19 -12.48 -11.89 8.01
CA GLU A 19 -13.72 -11.55 7.28
C GLU A 19 -14.52 -12.78 6.93
N ASP A 20 -13.90 -13.89 6.54
CA ASP A 20 -14.58 -15.14 6.21
C ASP A 20 -15.22 -15.76 7.47
N VAL A 21 -14.50 -15.81 8.59
CA VAL A 21 -15.09 -16.23 9.86
C VAL A 21 -16.25 -15.32 10.28
N LEU A 22 -16.12 -14.01 10.05
CA LEU A 22 -17.16 -13.05 10.39
C LEU A 22 -18.47 -13.34 9.64
N LYS A 23 -18.40 -13.75 8.36
CA LYS A 23 -19.55 -14.13 7.54
C LYS A 23 -20.34 -15.31 8.09
N THR A 24 -19.69 -16.20 8.87
CA THR A 24 -20.35 -17.37 9.49
C THR A 24 -21.23 -17.02 10.70
N PHE A 25 -21.08 -15.81 11.27
CA PHE A 25 -21.86 -15.40 12.43
C PHE A 25 -23.24 -14.89 12.07
N PRO A 26 -24.24 -14.93 13.01
CA PRO A 26 -25.54 -14.33 12.80
C PRO A 26 -25.44 -12.84 12.41
N PRO A 27 -26.35 -12.30 11.58
CA PRO A 27 -26.28 -10.92 11.08
C PRO A 27 -26.20 -9.84 12.18
N SER A 28 -26.84 -10.06 13.32
CA SER A 28 -26.78 -9.15 14.46
C SER A 28 -25.36 -9.06 15.04
N ARG A 29 -24.68 -10.21 15.18
CA ARG A 29 -23.31 -10.31 15.67
C ARG A 29 -22.32 -9.74 14.67
N GLN A 30 -22.50 -9.96 13.36
CA GLN A 30 -21.72 -9.35 12.31
C GLN A 30 -21.78 -7.81 12.40
N ARG A 31 -23.00 -7.25 12.50
CA ARG A 31 -23.21 -5.79 12.65
C ARG A 31 -22.53 -5.23 13.88
N LEU A 32 -22.64 -5.91 15.03
CA LEU A 32 -21.97 -5.49 16.27
C LEU A 32 -20.45 -5.46 16.13
N LEU A 33 -19.84 -6.53 15.58
CA LEU A 33 -18.39 -6.61 15.40
C LEU A 33 -17.88 -5.58 14.39
N ARG A 34 -18.60 -5.37 13.29
CA ARG A 34 -18.25 -4.32 12.30
C ARG A 34 -18.36 -2.91 12.91
N ALA A 35 -19.40 -2.64 13.71
CA ALA A 35 -19.55 -1.36 14.39
C ALA A 35 -18.45 -1.14 15.43
N ALA A 36 -18.09 -2.16 16.22
CA ALA A 36 -17.00 -2.10 17.17
C ALA A 36 -15.64 -1.84 16.48
N LEU A 37 -15.39 -2.52 15.34
CA LEU A 37 -14.19 -2.34 14.54
C LEU A 37 -14.12 -0.91 13.97
N ALA A 38 -15.20 -0.43 13.35
CA ALA A 38 -15.28 0.92 12.80
C ALA A 38 -15.06 2.01 13.88
N ASN A 39 -15.68 1.83 15.07
CA ASN A 39 -15.46 2.74 16.19
C ASN A 39 -14.01 2.73 16.67
N SER A 40 -13.39 1.54 16.81
CA SER A 40 -12.00 1.40 17.25
C SER A 40 -11.03 2.01 16.23
N ALA A 41 -11.24 1.77 14.92
CA ALA A 41 -10.44 2.37 13.85
C ALA A 41 -10.54 3.90 13.85
N ALA A 42 -11.75 4.44 14.01
CA ALA A 42 -11.98 5.89 14.08
C ALA A 42 -11.35 6.51 15.34
N GLN A 43 -11.44 5.83 16.49
CA GLN A 43 -10.81 6.26 17.75
C GLN A 43 -9.28 6.30 17.59
N ARG A 44 -8.66 5.23 17.06
CA ARG A 44 -7.21 5.17 16.83
C ARG A 44 -6.74 6.24 15.84
N LYS A 45 -7.46 6.44 14.74
CA LYS A 45 -7.20 7.53 13.79
C LYS A 45 -7.23 8.90 14.50
N ALA A 46 -8.24 9.15 15.35
CA ALA A 46 -8.36 10.40 16.09
C ALA A 46 -7.19 10.60 17.06
N VAL A 47 -6.75 9.55 17.79
CA VAL A 47 -5.58 9.61 18.67
C VAL A 47 -4.30 9.93 17.88
N ARG A 48 -4.06 9.31 16.72
CA ARG A 48 -2.90 9.63 15.88
C ARG A 48 -2.93 11.07 15.40
N THR A 49 -4.09 11.54 14.96
CA THR A 49 -4.29 12.94 14.52
C THR A 49 -3.98 13.91 15.67
N ALA A 50 -4.50 13.65 16.87
CA ALA A 50 -4.23 14.47 18.06
C ALA A 50 -2.74 14.51 18.43
N ARG A 51 -2.03 13.38 18.27
CA ARG A 51 -0.58 13.24 18.53
C ARG A 51 0.30 13.68 17.37
N ASN A 52 -0.28 14.15 16.27
CA ASN A 52 0.44 14.52 15.03
C ASN A 52 1.31 13.38 14.46
N LEU A 53 0.86 12.14 14.56
CA LEU A 53 1.49 10.94 14.03
C LEU A 53 0.95 10.62 12.63
N LEU A 54 1.04 11.57 11.71
CA LEU A 54 0.55 11.51 10.33
C LEU A 54 1.64 11.98 9.38
N LEU A 55 1.54 11.56 8.11
CA LEU A 55 2.44 12.03 7.06
C LEU A 55 2.30 13.54 6.84
N GLU A 56 1.05 14.03 6.81
CA GLU A 56 0.76 15.44 6.64
C GLU A 56 0.57 16.14 7.99
N PRO A 57 1.03 17.40 8.13
CA PRO A 57 0.84 18.16 9.36
C PRO A 57 -0.62 18.51 9.57
N VAL A 58 -1.06 18.48 10.81
CA VAL A 58 -2.42 18.86 11.20
C VAL A 58 -2.39 20.16 12.00
N SER A 59 -3.28 21.08 11.65
CA SER A 59 -3.45 22.34 12.36
C SER A 59 -3.79 22.14 13.85
N ALA A 60 -3.49 23.12 14.69
CA ALA A 60 -3.81 23.06 16.12
C ALA A 60 -5.32 22.83 16.37
N SER A 61 -6.19 23.50 15.60
CA SER A 61 -7.64 23.29 15.67
C SER A 61 -8.07 21.90 15.21
N GLY A 62 -7.40 21.35 14.20
CA GLY A 62 -7.60 19.96 13.76
C GLY A 62 -7.23 18.94 14.85
N ARG A 63 -6.11 19.15 15.53
CA ARG A 63 -5.68 18.31 16.66
C ARG A 63 -6.64 18.39 17.83
N LEU A 64 -7.13 19.58 18.17
CA LEU A 64 -8.12 19.76 19.25
C LEU A 64 -9.43 19.03 18.94
N ARG A 65 -9.96 19.17 17.71
CA ARG A 65 -11.13 18.39 17.26
C ARG A 65 -10.89 16.90 17.33
N ALA A 66 -9.70 16.45 16.97
CA ALA A 66 -9.32 15.04 17.04
C ALA A 66 -9.26 14.54 18.51
N CYS A 67 -8.80 15.35 19.48
CA CYS A 67 -8.88 15.02 20.90
C CYS A 67 -10.33 14.81 21.35
N GLY A 68 -11.24 15.72 20.99
CA GLY A 68 -12.68 15.57 21.30
C GLY A 68 -13.28 14.29 20.69
N SER A 69 -12.97 14.02 19.41
CA SER A 69 -13.42 12.80 18.73
C SER A 69 -12.85 11.53 19.39
N ALA A 70 -11.58 11.55 19.80
CA ALA A 70 -10.95 10.42 20.49
C ALA A 70 -11.61 10.15 21.83
N ALA A 71 -11.88 11.20 22.61
CA ALA A 71 -12.54 11.10 23.92
C ALA A 71 -13.97 10.56 23.80
N LEU A 72 -14.75 11.07 22.83
CA LEU A 72 -16.13 10.61 22.60
C LEU A 72 -16.21 9.12 22.23
N ARG A 73 -15.25 8.60 21.48
CA ARG A 73 -15.20 7.21 21.01
C ARG A 73 -14.54 6.26 22.01
N TRP A 74 -13.82 6.81 23.00
CA TRP A 74 -13.03 6.03 23.94
C TRP A 74 -13.84 5.00 24.73
N PRO A 75 -15.06 5.27 25.27
CA PRO A 75 -15.79 4.28 26.08
C PRO A 75 -16.11 3.00 25.28
N LEU A 76 -16.61 3.13 24.05
CA LEU A 76 -16.90 1.97 23.21
C LEU A 76 -15.63 1.24 22.76
N HIS A 77 -14.55 1.99 22.49
CA HIS A 77 -13.26 1.39 22.18
C HIS A 77 -12.69 0.64 23.39
N ALA A 78 -12.77 1.20 24.58
CA ALA A 78 -12.33 0.56 25.82
C ALA A 78 -13.10 -0.75 26.09
N LEU A 79 -14.42 -0.72 25.93
CA LEU A 79 -15.26 -1.92 26.04
C LEU A 79 -14.85 -3.00 25.02
N ALA A 80 -14.66 -2.64 23.76
CA ALA A 80 -14.20 -3.57 22.74
C ALA A 80 -12.80 -4.12 23.05
N SER A 81 -11.90 -3.25 23.56
CA SER A 81 -10.52 -3.60 23.90
C SER A 81 -10.39 -4.55 25.08
N THR A 82 -11.37 -4.57 25.99
CA THR A 82 -11.40 -5.47 27.14
C THR A 82 -12.15 -6.78 26.86
N LEU A 83 -13.25 -6.72 26.09
CA LEU A 83 -14.14 -7.87 25.94
C LEU A 83 -13.98 -8.59 24.57
N ILE A 84 -13.68 -7.88 23.51
CA ILE A 84 -13.69 -8.42 22.13
C ILE A 84 -12.27 -8.66 21.63
N TRP A 85 -11.43 -7.62 21.57
CA TRP A 85 -10.13 -7.68 20.94
C TRP A 85 -9.13 -8.65 21.59
N PRO A 86 -9.13 -8.91 22.90
CA PRO A 86 -8.23 -9.92 23.49
C PRO A 86 -8.46 -11.33 22.94
N LYS A 87 -9.73 -11.72 22.73
CA LYS A 87 -10.07 -13.00 22.12
C LYS A 87 -9.58 -13.07 20.67
N LEU A 88 -9.82 -12.01 19.90
CA LEU A 88 -9.39 -11.92 18.51
C LEU A 88 -7.86 -11.93 18.41
N ARG A 89 -7.14 -11.16 19.20
CA ARG A 89 -5.67 -11.18 19.23
C ARG A 89 -5.09 -12.55 19.54
N ARG A 90 -5.70 -13.31 20.45
CA ARG A 90 -5.28 -14.69 20.75
C ARG A 90 -5.45 -15.60 19.53
N GLN A 91 -6.54 -15.46 18.79
CA GLN A 91 -6.80 -16.25 17.59
C GLN A 91 -5.88 -15.87 16.43
N LEU A 92 -5.62 -14.57 16.23
CA LEU A 92 -4.82 -14.07 15.11
C LEU A 92 -3.30 -14.24 15.33
N SER A 93 -2.82 -14.14 16.60
CA SER A 93 -1.38 -14.03 16.87
C SER A 93 -0.94 -14.76 18.15
N GLY A 94 -1.79 -15.61 18.75
CA GLY A 94 -1.49 -16.28 20.01
C GLY A 94 -1.52 -15.36 21.24
N GLY A 95 -1.82 -14.07 21.07
CA GLY A 95 -2.01 -13.09 22.14
C GLY A 95 -0.75 -12.52 22.81
N GLN A 96 0.45 -12.99 22.43
CA GLN A 96 1.74 -12.57 23.01
C GLN A 96 2.62 -11.77 22.03
N LEU A 97 2.11 -11.47 20.83
CA LEU A 97 2.86 -10.76 19.80
C LEU A 97 2.94 -9.27 20.13
N ALA A 98 4.11 -8.82 20.59
CA ALA A 98 4.39 -7.43 20.94
C ALA A 98 4.99 -6.64 19.76
N TYR A 99 5.78 -7.30 18.90
CA TYR A 99 6.51 -6.69 17.82
C TYR A 99 6.19 -7.37 16.48
N PRO A 100 5.02 -7.11 15.89
CA PRO A 100 4.68 -7.58 14.55
C PRO A 100 5.35 -6.69 13.52
N ILE A 101 6.35 -7.21 12.79
CA ILE A 101 7.11 -6.47 11.80
C ILE A 101 6.66 -6.94 10.41
N SER A 102 6.34 -6.00 9.54
CA SER A 102 6.05 -6.24 8.12
C SER A 102 7.13 -5.59 7.26
N GLY A 103 7.73 -6.34 6.35
CA GLY A 103 8.78 -5.86 5.47
C GLY A 103 8.76 -6.51 4.10
N GLY A 104 9.62 -6.03 3.19
CA GLY A 104 9.74 -6.57 1.83
C GLY A 104 8.70 -6.05 0.83
N GLY A 105 7.70 -5.30 1.26
CA GLY A 105 6.69 -4.66 0.42
C GLY A 105 5.90 -3.63 1.21
N ALA A 106 5.11 -2.81 0.51
CA ALA A 106 4.18 -1.89 1.13
C ALA A 106 3.01 -2.67 1.77
N ILE A 107 2.50 -2.16 2.90
CA ILE A 107 1.30 -2.70 3.53
C ILE A 107 0.13 -1.79 3.20
N ALA A 108 -0.96 -2.38 2.73
CA ALA A 108 -2.14 -1.62 2.37
C ALA A 108 -2.70 -0.85 3.59
N PRO A 109 -3.09 0.43 3.45
CA PRO A 109 -3.52 1.28 4.55
C PRO A 109 -4.70 0.70 5.35
N HIS A 110 -5.62 -0.01 4.70
CA HIS A 110 -6.76 -0.64 5.36
C HIS A 110 -6.35 -1.83 6.23
N ILE A 111 -5.34 -2.60 5.81
CA ILE A 111 -4.76 -3.71 6.60
C ILE A 111 -4.10 -3.14 7.86
N ASP A 112 -3.25 -2.13 7.68
CA ASP A 112 -2.56 -1.46 8.78
C ASP A 112 -3.57 -0.87 9.81
N ALA A 113 -4.67 -0.27 9.31
CA ALA A 113 -5.74 0.28 10.14
C ALA A 113 -6.56 -0.80 10.86
N PHE A 114 -6.82 -1.94 10.21
CA PHE A 114 -7.52 -3.07 10.82
C PHE A 114 -6.75 -3.61 12.03
N PHE A 115 -5.47 -3.93 11.86
CA PHE A 115 -4.65 -4.47 12.94
C PHE A 115 -4.51 -3.49 14.11
N GLU A 116 -4.33 -2.20 13.82
CA GLU A 116 -4.31 -1.17 14.87
C GLU A 116 -5.64 -1.10 15.64
N ALA A 117 -6.78 -1.19 14.95
CA ALA A 117 -8.10 -1.12 15.58
C ALA A 117 -8.31 -2.25 16.59
N VAL A 118 -7.79 -3.44 16.32
CA VAL A 118 -7.86 -4.61 17.21
C VAL A 118 -6.71 -4.66 18.24
N GLY A 119 -5.78 -3.69 18.19
CA GLY A 119 -4.68 -3.55 19.14
C GLY A 119 -3.43 -4.35 18.80
N ILE A 120 -3.20 -4.65 17.52
CA ILE A 120 -1.96 -5.20 16.96
C ILE A 120 -1.29 -4.07 16.16
N GLU A 121 -0.23 -3.48 16.68
CA GLU A 121 0.45 -2.36 16.03
C GLU A 121 1.53 -2.85 15.09
N LEU A 122 1.23 -2.94 13.79
CA LEU A 122 2.21 -3.35 12.79
C LEU A 122 3.36 -2.33 12.68
N LEU A 123 4.58 -2.85 12.71
CA LEU A 123 5.82 -2.08 12.52
C LEU A 123 6.33 -2.36 11.11
N VAL A 124 6.27 -1.35 10.25
CA VAL A 124 6.75 -1.50 8.87
C VAL A 124 8.24 -1.22 8.82
N GLY A 125 9.00 -2.19 8.27
CA GLY A 125 10.42 -2.08 7.99
C GLY A 125 10.68 -1.88 6.50
N TYR A 126 11.67 -1.07 6.17
CA TYR A 126 12.16 -0.85 4.82
C TYR A 126 13.62 -1.25 4.69
N GLY A 127 13.94 -1.84 3.56
CA GLY A 127 15.29 -2.21 3.19
C GLY A 127 15.34 -3.01 1.89
N LEU A 128 16.56 -3.28 1.47
CA LEU A 128 16.88 -3.97 0.22
C LEU A 128 17.92 -5.06 0.51
N THR A 129 18.11 -5.97 -0.41
CA THR A 129 19.20 -6.97 -0.33
C THR A 129 20.55 -6.26 -0.23
N GLU A 130 20.72 -5.17 -0.95
CA GLU A 130 21.89 -4.29 -0.99
C GLU A 130 22.17 -3.58 0.34
N THR A 131 21.26 -3.66 1.31
CA THR A 131 21.39 -2.99 2.61
C THR A 131 21.30 -3.94 3.81
N SER A 132 21.43 -5.22 3.65
CA SER A 132 21.62 -6.31 4.63
C SER A 132 20.61 -6.42 5.80
N PRO A 133 19.32 -6.48 5.65
CA PRO A 133 18.51 -5.82 4.64
C PRO A 133 17.93 -4.49 5.10
N VAL A 134 17.77 -4.22 6.43
CA VAL A 134 16.90 -3.18 6.98
C VAL A 134 17.64 -1.85 7.18
N VAL A 135 17.11 -0.77 6.64
CA VAL A 135 17.62 0.60 6.78
C VAL A 135 16.73 1.51 7.62
N SER A 136 15.42 1.23 7.67
CA SER A 136 14.50 1.93 8.58
C SER A 136 13.39 1.01 9.07
N CYS A 137 12.80 1.36 10.21
CA CYS A 137 11.65 0.64 10.76
C CYS A 137 10.82 1.57 11.64
N ARG A 138 9.50 1.43 11.62
CA ARG A 138 8.60 2.06 12.60
C ARG A 138 8.94 1.58 14.01
N ARG A 139 8.75 2.45 14.98
CA ARG A 139 8.99 2.13 16.39
C ARG A 139 7.67 2.13 17.17
N PRO A 140 7.48 1.30 18.20
CA PRO A 140 6.24 1.28 18.99
C PRO A 140 5.85 2.64 19.55
N TRP A 141 6.85 3.45 19.94
CA TRP A 141 6.63 4.80 20.47
C TRP A 141 6.47 5.87 19.39
N ARG A 142 6.79 5.54 18.11
CA ARG A 142 6.71 6.45 16.97
C ARG A 142 6.29 5.71 15.72
N ASN A 143 5.02 5.37 15.66
CA ASN A 143 4.42 4.60 14.58
C ASN A 143 3.58 5.52 13.68
N ILE A 144 4.22 6.20 12.72
CA ILE A 144 3.56 7.05 11.73
C ILE A 144 3.07 6.16 10.60
N ARG A 145 1.75 6.08 10.41
CA ARG A 145 1.14 5.29 9.33
C ARG A 145 1.50 5.88 7.96
N GLY A 146 1.82 5.00 7.00
CA GLY A 146 2.30 5.40 5.68
C GLY A 146 3.80 5.68 5.61
N SER A 147 4.52 5.76 6.76
CA SER A 147 5.99 5.81 6.77
C SER A 147 6.60 4.42 6.89
N SER A 148 7.87 4.30 6.57
CA SER A 148 8.73 3.14 6.85
C SER A 148 9.54 3.34 8.14
N GLY A 149 9.23 4.39 8.90
CA GLY A 149 9.77 4.67 10.22
C GLY A 149 11.13 5.35 10.23
N LEU A 150 11.75 5.32 11.41
CA LEU A 150 13.03 5.96 11.68
C LEU A 150 14.20 5.13 11.15
N PRO A 151 15.31 5.78 10.76
CA PRO A 151 16.54 5.10 10.38
C PRO A 151 17.01 4.08 11.42
N MET A 152 17.69 3.04 10.96
CA MET A 152 18.46 2.17 11.84
C MET A 152 19.66 2.91 12.41
N PRO A 153 20.22 2.50 13.56
CA PRO A 153 21.43 3.11 14.08
C PRO A 153 22.53 3.22 13.02
N GLN A 154 23.24 4.35 12.99
CA GLN A 154 24.32 4.67 12.03
C GLN A 154 23.88 4.69 10.56
N THR A 155 22.57 4.78 10.28
CA THR A 155 22.01 4.91 8.93
C THR A 155 21.59 6.34 8.68
N GLU A 156 22.02 6.86 7.55
CA GLU A 156 21.66 8.19 7.07
C GLU A 156 20.78 8.08 5.83
N PHE A 157 19.81 8.96 5.72
CA PHE A 157 18.98 9.13 4.54
C PHE A 157 19.13 10.51 3.95
N ARG A 158 19.12 10.58 2.64
CA ARG A 158 19.03 11.80 1.86
C ARG A 158 18.00 11.62 0.76
N ILE A 159 17.14 12.61 0.58
CA ILE A 159 16.27 12.68 -0.57
C ILE A 159 16.89 13.66 -1.56
N VAL A 160 16.99 13.24 -2.81
CA VAL A 160 17.57 14.09 -3.87
C VAL A 160 16.57 14.24 -5.01
N ASP A 161 16.62 15.39 -5.65
CA ASP A 161 15.88 15.67 -6.86
C ASP A 161 16.28 14.69 -7.98
N PRO A 162 15.36 14.01 -8.63
CA PRO A 162 15.65 13.02 -9.66
C PRO A 162 16.41 13.60 -10.87
N ASP A 163 16.18 14.89 -11.20
CA ASP A 163 16.67 15.52 -12.41
C ASP A 163 18.07 16.13 -12.24
N ASN A 164 18.32 16.76 -11.09
CA ASN A 164 19.57 17.49 -10.86
C ASN A 164 20.43 16.95 -9.70
N GLY A 165 19.93 15.94 -8.95
CA GLY A 165 20.65 15.31 -7.84
C GLY A 165 20.82 16.17 -6.58
N GLN A 166 20.21 17.36 -6.52
CA GLN A 166 20.32 18.24 -5.37
C GLN A 166 19.53 17.72 -4.17
N PRO A 167 20.05 17.87 -2.94
CA PRO A 167 19.30 17.48 -1.74
C PRO A 167 17.98 18.24 -1.60
N LEU A 168 16.93 17.53 -1.28
CA LEU A 168 15.60 18.07 -1.02
C LEU A 168 15.32 18.20 0.48
N GLY A 169 14.43 19.14 0.83
CA GLY A 169 13.97 19.37 2.19
C GLY A 169 12.95 18.36 2.67
N PHE A 170 12.50 18.50 3.93
CA PHE A 170 11.45 17.67 4.49
C PHE A 170 10.15 17.76 3.70
N ARG A 171 9.46 16.62 3.55
CA ARG A 171 8.20 16.43 2.80
C ARG A 171 8.30 16.72 1.30
N GLN A 172 9.49 16.93 0.77
CA GLN A 172 9.71 16.97 -0.67
C GLN A 172 10.00 15.57 -1.18
N ARG A 173 9.35 15.18 -2.26
CA ARG A 173 9.49 13.85 -2.88
C ARG A 173 10.68 13.85 -3.81
N GLY A 174 11.46 12.78 -3.77
CA GLY A 174 12.60 12.58 -4.64
C GLY A 174 13.16 11.18 -4.49
N ARG A 175 14.34 10.97 -5.06
CA ARG A 175 15.06 9.70 -5.02
C ARG A 175 15.66 9.48 -3.63
N VAL A 176 15.47 8.28 -3.09
CA VAL A 176 15.95 7.91 -1.75
C VAL A 176 17.39 7.40 -1.84
N MET A 177 18.30 8.12 -1.20
CA MET A 177 19.71 7.75 -1.02
C MET A 177 19.94 7.29 0.43
N VAL A 178 20.71 6.24 0.60
CA VAL A 178 21.03 5.66 1.92
C VAL A 178 22.55 5.52 2.10
N ARG A 179 23.04 5.82 3.29
CA ARG A 179 24.42 5.55 3.71
C ARG A 179 24.42 4.90 5.08
N GLY A 180 25.25 3.88 5.26
CA GLY A 180 25.37 3.18 6.55
C GLY A 180 26.22 1.92 6.44
N PRO A 181 26.61 1.34 7.60
CA PRO A 181 27.51 0.17 7.64
C PRO A 181 26.91 -1.09 7.01
N GLN A 182 25.57 -1.16 6.86
CA GLN A 182 24.85 -2.29 6.25
C GLN A 182 24.74 -2.20 4.73
N VAL A 183 25.16 -1.07 4.11
CA VAL A 183 25.18 -0.93 2.65
C VAL A 183 26.27 -1.83 2.07
N MET A 184 25.92 -2.55 1.00
CA MET A 184 26.84 -3.45 0.30
C MET A 184 28.12 -2.74 -0.18
N ALA A 185 29.21 -3.48 -0.31
CA ALA A 185 30.44 -2.98 -0.95
C ALA A 185 30.31 -2.85 -2.49
N GLY A 186 29.34 -3.54 -3.08
CA GLY A 186 29.07 -3.53 -4.52
C GLY A 186 28.53 -4.88 -5.01
N TYR A 187 28.16 -4.94 -6.27
CA TYR A 187 27.75 -6.17 -6.94
C TYR A 187 28.98 -6.98 -7.35
N LEU A 188 29.04 -8.24 -6.92
CA LEU A 188 30.15 -9.14 -7.19
C LEU A 188 30.41 -9.29 -8.69
N GLY A 189 31.64 -9.00 -9.13
CA GLY A 189 32.05 -9.07 -10.53
C GLY A 189 31.40 -8.06 -11.46
N LYS A 190 30.71 -7.01 -10.93
CA LYS A 190 29.99 -6.01 -11.72
C LYS A 190 30.34 -4.58 -11.28
N PRO A 191 31.57 -4.13 -11.50
CA PRO A 191 32.01 -2.81 -11.02
C PRO A 191 31.24 -1.66 -11.66
N GLU A 192 30.91 -1.73 -12.94
CA GLU A 192 30.12 -0.71 -13.64
C GLU A 192 28.70 -0.59 -13.06
N ALA A 193 28.05 -1.72 -12.74
CA ALA A 193 26.73 -1.70 -12.12
C ALA A 193 26.80 -1.13 -10.69
N SER A 194 27.87 -1.42 -9.96
CA SER A 194 28.11 -0.89 -8.62
C SER A 194 28.32 0.64 -8.66
N ALA A 195 29.11 1.13 -9.60
CA ALA A 195 29.39 2.56 -9.77
C ALA A 195 28.14 3.39 -10.16
N LYS A 196 27.11 2.75 -10.73
CA LYS A 196 25.83 3.42 -11.05
C LYS A 196 24.96 3.70 -9.84
N VAL A 197 25.16 2.95 -8.74
CA VAL A 197 24.29 3.01 -7.57
C VAL A 197 25.02 3.39 -6.29
N LEU A 198 26.36 3.35 -6.27
CA LEU A 198 27.20 3.72 -5.13
C LEU A 198 28.10 4.88 -5.54
N ASP A 199 28.04 5.99 -4.80
CA ASP A 199 28.96 7.10 -5.00
C ASP A 199 30.24 6.96 -4.13
N ALA A 200 31.23 7.81 -4.43
CA ALA A 200 32.49 7.81 -3.69
C ALA A 200 32.37 8.21 -2.21
N ALA A 201 31.27 8.83 -1.80
CA ALA A 201 30.97 9.19 -0.42
C ALA A 201 30.20 8.10 0.34
N GLY A 202 29.96 6.95 -0.29
CA GLY A 202 29.26 5.81 0.29
C GLY A 202 27.74 5.92 0.28
N TRP A 203 27.15 6.82 -0.52
CA TRP A 203 25.72 6.88 -0.70
C TRP A 203 25.27 5.86 -1.75
N PHE A 204 24.27 5.09 -1.38
CA PHE A 204 23.61 4.11 -2.22
C PHE A 204 22.29 4.64 -2.75
N ASP A 205 22.13 4.65 -4.06
CA ASP A 205 20.86 4.94 -4.74
C ASP A 205 19.96 3.70 -4.67
N THR A 206 18.88 3.78 -3.92
CA THR A 206 17.97 2.66 -3.72
C THR A 206 17.07 2.39 -4.93
N GLY A 207 16.96 3.34 -5.85
CA GLY A 207 15.99 3.34 -6.93
C GLY A 207 14.53 3.54 -6.45
N ASP A 208 14.32 3.76 -5.16
CA ASP A 208 13.02 4.06 -4.59
C ASP A 208 12.79 5.58 -4.53
N LEU A 209 11.54 5.99 -4.61
CA LEU A 209 11.08 7.36 -4.41
C LEU A 209 10.49 7.51 -3.00
N GLY A 210 10.69 8.67 -2.40
CA GLY A 210 10.19 8.92 -1.05
C GLY A 210 10.43 10.32 -0.57
N MET A 211 10.17 10.55 0.71
CA MET A 211 10.40 11.82 1.40
C MET A 211 10.85 11.58 2.84
N LEU A 212 11.60 12.54 3.39
CA LEU A 212 11.89 12.61 4.81
C LEU A 212 10.84 13.46 5.53
N LEU A 213 10.40 12.99 6.68
CA LEU A 213 9.55 13.76 7.59
C LEU A 213 10.43 14.56 8.57
N PRO A 214 9.92 15.66 9.17
CA PRO A 214 10.67 16.48 10.10
C PRO A 214 11.20 15.75 11.34
N ASP A 215 10.66 14.59 11.67
CA ASP A 215 11.09 13.73 12.76
C ASP A 215 12.20 12.74 12.35
N GLY A 216 12.64 12.76 11.10
CA GLY A 216 13.60 11.85 10.52
C GLY A 216 13.01 10.54 9.99
N SER A 217 11.70 10.32 10.11
CA SER A 217 11.05 9.14 9.50
C SER A 217 11.08 9.22 7.97
N VAL A 218 11.23 8.07 7.32
CA VAL A 218 11.19 7.92 5.86
C VAL A 218 9.80 7.47 5.44
N ALA A 219 9.23 8.09 4.42
CA ALA A 219 8.00 7.64 3.76
C ALA A 219 8.32 7.34 2.29
N LEU A 220 8.11 6.10 1.88
CA LEU A 220 8.26 5.69 0.48
C LEU A 220 6.99 6.02 -0.28
N THR A 221 7.13 6.45 -1.54
CA THR A 221 6.02 6.80 -2.41
C THR A 221 5.94 5.92 -3.65
N GLY A 222 7.07 5.34 -4.09
CA GLY A 222 7.09 4.47 -5.26
C GLY A 222 8.50 4.03 -5.63
N ARG A 223 8.66 3.61 -6.89
CA ARG A 223 9.96 3.30 -7.49
C ARG A 223 10.19 4.17 -8.72
N ALA A 224 11.38 4.69 -8.86
CA ALA A 224 11.73 5.56 -10.00
C ALA A 224 11.50 4.87 -11.36
N LYS A 225 11.85 3.59 -11.46
CA LYS A 225 11.66 2.79 -12.70
C LYS A 225 10.20 2.40 -12.99
N ASP A 226 9.32 2.45 -12.00
CA ASP A 226 7.91 2.07 -12.13
C ASP A 226 7.02 3.29 -12.35
N THR A 227 7.58 4.50 -12.27
CA THR A 227 6.87 5.76 -12.53
C THR A 227 6.35 5.76 -13.96
N ILE A 228 5.07 6.06 -14.11
CA ILE A 228 4.42 6.24 -15.41
C ILE A 228 4.49 7.72 -15.77
N VAL A 229 5.11 8.03 -16.88
CA VAL A 229 5.16 9.40 -17.42
C VAL A 229 4.07 9.53 -18.45
N LEU A 230 3.07 10.37 -18.19
CA LEU A 230 2.00 10.64 -19.14
C LEU A 230 2.49 11.55 -20.28
N SER A 231 1.79 11.56 -21.41
CA SER A 231 2.12 12.41 -22.56
C SER A 231 2.06 13.92 -22.24
N SER A 232 1.43 14.30 -21.14
CA SER A 232 1.45 15.66 -20.59
C SER A 232 2.73 16.00 -19.82
N GLY A 233 3.62 15.01 -19.59
CA GLY A 233 4.81 15.14 -18.74
C GLY A 233 4.56 14.90 -17.26
N GLU A 234 3.33 14.58 -16.85
CA GLU A 234 3.02 14.27 -15.46
C GLU A 234 3.59 12.91 -15.03
N ASN A 235 4.27 12.89 -13.89
CA ASN A 235 4.83 11.70 -13.28
C ASN A 235 3.83 11.07 -12.31
N ILE A 236 3.41 9.85 -12.58
CA ILE A 236 2.47 9.07 -11.76
C ILE A 236 3.20 7.91 -11.08
N GLU A 237 3.14 7.87 -9.77
CA GLU A 237 3.61 6.74 -8.97
C GLU A 237 2.47 5.71 -8.85
N PRO A 238 2.51 4.57 -9.56
CA PRO A 238 1.36 3.66 -9.62
C PRO A 238 1.08 2.94 -8.30
N GLY A 239 2.11 2.64 -7.49
CA GLY A 239 1.97 1.84 -6.28
C GLY A 239 0.87 2.31 -5.32
N PRO A 240 0.86 3.58 -4.87
CA PRO A 240 -0.19 4.11 -3.99
C PRO A 240 -1.61 4.07 -4.58
N LEU A 241 -1.72 4.14 -5.93
CA LEU A 241 -2.99 4.01 -6.62
C LEU A 241 -3.45 2.55 -6.66
N GLU A 242 -2.56 1.65 -7.01
CA GLU A 242 -2.81 0.20 -7.04
C GLU A 242 -3.22 -0.31 -5.66
N GLU A 243 -2.54 0.11 -4.60
CA GLU A 243 -2.92 -0.21 -3.21
C GLU A 243 -4.34 0.26 -2.85
N ALA A 244 -4.73 1.45 -3.30
CA ALA A 244 -6.08 1.96 -3.06
C ALA A 244 -7.14 1.17 -3.83
N LEU A 245 -6.83 0.69 -5.02
CA LEU A 245 -7.74 -0.12 -5.84
C LEU A 245 -7.91 -1.53 -5.28
N VAL A 246 -6.83 -2.18 -4.85
CA VAL A 246 -6.87 -3.52 -4.22
C VAL A 246 -7.63 -3.52 -2.88
N ALA A 247 -7.83 -2.37 -2.25
CA ALA A 247 -8.70 -2.25 -1.08
C ALA A 247 -10.17 -2.57 -1.39
N SER A 248 -10.58 -2.56 -2.67
CA SER A 248 -11.92 -2.97 -3.10
C SER A 248 -12.10 -4.48 -2.99
N PRO A 249 -13.26 -4.96 -2.48
CA PRO A 249 -13.57 -6.38 -2.50
C PRO A 249 -13.73 -6.96 -3.91
N LEU A 250 -13.84 -6.12 -4.94
CA LEU A 250 -14.01 -6.51 -6.34
C LEU A 250 -12.70 -6.87 -7.04
N ILE A 251 -11.56 -6.37 -6.53
CA ILE A 251 -10.26 -6.41 -7.19
C ILE A 251 -9.32 -7.31 -6.40
N GLU A 252 -8.78 -8.33 -7.04
CA GLU A 252 -7.76 -9.19 -6.45
C GLU A 252 -6.35 -8.65 -6.68
N GLN A 253 -6.06 -8.28 -7.94
CA GLN A 253 -4.78 -7.67 -8.31
C GLN A 253 -5.05 -6.58 -9.34
N VAL A 254 -4.15 -5.60 -9.42
CA VAL A 254 -4.22 -4.53 -10.40
C VAL A 254 -2.82 -4.09 -10.79
N MET A 255 -2.63 -3.76 -12.05
CA MET A 255 -1.45 -3.06 -12.55
C MET A 255 -1.90 -1.87 -13.39
N LEU A 256 -1.41 -0.68 -13.05
CA LEU A 256 -1.68 0.53 -13.83
C LEU A 256 -0.67 0.64 -14.98
N VAL A 257 -1.17 1.10 -16.12
CA VAL A 257 -0.41 1.37 -17.36
C VAL A 257 -0.74 2.77 -17.85
N GLY A 258 0.06 3.30 -18.79
CA GLY A 258 -0.19 4.64 -19.33
C GLY A 258 1.08 5.39 -19.73
N GLN A 259 2.21 4.68 -19.84
CA GLN A 259 3.46 5.29 -20.29
C GLN A 259 3.24 5.95 -21.68
N ASP A 260 3.57 7.24 -21.77
CA ASP A 260 3.40 8.10 -22.95
C ASP A 260 1.94 8.29 -23.40
N GLU A 261 0.97 7.85 -22.60
CA GLU A 261 -0.46 8.02 -22.87
C GLU A 261 -1.04 9.29 -22.23
N ARG A 262 -2.22 9.71 -22.69
CA ARG A 262 -2.88 10.90 -22.12
C ARG A 262 -3.43 10.67 -20.72
N GLN A 263 -3.77 9.43 -20.37
CA GLN A 263 -4.38 9.05 -19.10
C GLN A 263 -3.96 7.62 -18.75
N LEU A 264 -4.15 7.27 -17.48
CA LEU A 264 -3.89 5.93 -16.98
C LEU A 264 -4.92 4.92 -17.51
N GLY A 265 -4.49 3.67 -17.64
CA GLY A 265 -5.32 2.50 -17.83
C GLY A 265 -5.12 1.50 -16.68
N GLY A 266 -6.08 0.60 -16.49
CA GLY A 266 -6.00 -0.43 -15.45
C GLY A 266 -6.12 -1.84 -16.00
N LEU A 267 -5.12 -2.70 -15.73
CA LEU A 267 -5.20 -4.15 -15.89
C LEU A 267 -5.71 -4.73 -14.57
N ILE A 268 -6.90 -5.32 -14.55
CA ILE A 268 -7.57 -5.74 -13.32
C ILE A 268 -7.76 -7.25 -13.34
N VAL A 269 -7.25 -7.92 -12.31
CA VAL A 269 -7.62 -9.28 -11.96
C VAL A 269 -8.82 -9.22 -11.02
N PRO A 270 -10.01 -9.67 -11.44
CA PRO A 270 -11.22 -9.57 -10.66
C PRO A 270 -11.33 -10.66 -9.60
N ARG A 271 -12.03 -10.37 -8.51
CA ARG A 271 -12.61 -11.43 -7.65
C ARG A 271 -13.93 -11.86 -8.28
N ALA A 272 -13.93 -12.95 -9.05
CA ALA A 272 -15.01 -13.34 -9.93
C ALA A 272 -16.39 -13.36 -9.25
N GLU A 273 -16.52 -14.04 -8.10
CA GLU A 273 -17.80 -14.11 -7.37
C GLU A 273 -18.29 -12.71 -6.92
N ALA A 274 -17.40 -11.87 -6.41
CA ALA A 274 -17.76 -10.54 -5.92
C ALA A 274 -18.19 -9.61 -7.05
N ILE A 275 -17.47 -9.64 -8.19
CA ILE A 275 -17.79 -8.80 -9.35
C ILE A 275 -19.12 -9.20 -10.00
N VAL A 276 -19.41 -10.51 -10.14
CA VAL A 276 -20.66 -11.00 -10.70
C VAL A 276 -21.85 -10.57 -9.83
N ALA A 277 -21.76 -10.74 -8.51
CA ALA A 277 -22.79 -10.30 -7.58
C ALA A 277 -23.01 -8.78 -7.63
N TRP A 278 -21.94 -8.01 -7.63
CA TRP A 278 -21.99 -6.54 -7.69
C TRP A 278 -22.55 -6.02 -9.02
N ALA A 279 -22.19 -6.63 -10.15
CA ALA A 279 -22.70 -6.28 -11.47
C ALA A 279 -24.21 -6.55 -11.57
N ALA A 280 -24.65 -7.69 -11.03
CA ALA A 280 -26.08 -8.05 -10.99
C ALA A 280 -26.89 -7.03 -10.17
N GLU A 281 -26.40 -6.56 -9.02
CA GLU A 281 -27.02 -5.49 -8.23
C GLU A 281 -27.14 -4.16 -9.02
N ALA A 282 -26.20 -3.92 -9.94
CA ALA A 282 -26.21 -2.76 -10.83
C ALA A 282 -27.01 -2.97 -12.13
N GLY A 283 -27.67 -4.13 -12.30
CA GLY A 283 -28.45 -4.47 -13.48
C GLY A 283 -27.61 -4.85 -14.71
N VAL A 284 -26.33 -5.20 -14.51
CA VAL A 284 -25.44 -5.66 -15.57
C VAL A 284 -25.31 -7.19 -15.50
N SER A 285 -25.74 -7.88 -16.56
CA SER A 285 -25.58 -9.33 -16.68
C SER A 285 -24.15 -9.65 -17.15
N VAL A 286 -23.44 -10.47 -16.41
CA VAL A 286 -22.05 -10.85 -16.68
C VAL A 286 -21.94 -12.37 -16.76
N ALA A 287 -21.14 -12.88 -17.68
CA ALA A 287 -20.81 -14.31 -17.73
C ALA A 287 -20.04 -14.71 -16.45
N GLN A 288 -20.26 -15.95 -15.99
CA GLN A 288 -19.56 -16.45 -14.79
C GLN A 288 -18.05 -16.65 -15.03
N ASP A 289 -17.66 -16.89 -16.28
CA ASP A 289 -16.27 -16.96 -16.68
C ASP A 289 -15.78 -15.59 -17.16
N LEU A 290 -14.98 -14.94 -16.35
CA LEU A 290 -14.38 -13.61 -16.60
C LEU A 290 -12.95 -13.72 -17.17
N GLY A 291 -12.47 -14.93 -17.45
CA GLY A 291 -11.08 -15.15 -17.87
C GLY A 291 -10.79 -14.76 -19.33
N GLY A 292 -9.60 -14.17 -19.56
CA GLY A 292 -8.94 -14.06 -20.87
C GLY A 292 -9.60 -13.14 -21.92
N GLN A 293 -10.62 -12.38 -21.56
CA GLN A 293 -11.32 -11.46 -22.47
C GLN A 293 -11.35 -10.05 -21.88
N PRO A 294 -11.36 -9.01 -22.72
CA PRO A 294 -11.38 -7.62 -22.22
C PRO A 294 -12.55 -7.28 -21.31
N GLY A 295 -13.53 -8.18 -21.20
CA GLY A 295 -14.73 -8.04 -20.39
C GLY A 295 -15.89 -7.37 -21.13
N ASP A 296 -17.11 -7.53 -20.61
CA ASP A 296 -18.30 -6.84 -21.14
C ASP A 296 -18.12 -5.30 -21.03
N PRO A 297 -18.39 -4.52 -22.09
CA PRO A 297 -18.21 -3.07 -22.07
C PRO A 297 -19.04 -2.34 -21.00
N ALA A 298 -20.20 -2.87 -20.60
CA ALA A 298 -21.00 -2.28 -19.52
C ALA A 298 -20.36 -2.53 -18.16
N LEU A 299 -19.85 -3.74 -17.92
CA LEU A 299 -19.09 -4.10 -16.74
C LEU A 299 -17.81 -3.25 -16.64
N LEU A 300 -17.03 -3.12 -17.71
CA LEU A 300 -15.79 -2.34 -17.72
C LEU A 300 -16.05 -0.86 -17.40
N ARG A 301 -17.11 -0.27 -17.97
CA ARG A 301 -17.52 1.11 -17.62
C ARG A 301 -17.92 1.26 -16.16
N LEU A 302 -18.64 0.29 -15.61
CA LEU A 302 -19.07 0.28 -14.23
C LEU A 302 -17.85 0.17 -13.30
N LEU A 303 -16.94 -0.77 -13.58
CA LEU A 303 -15.72 -0.99 -12.82
C LEU A 303 -14.76 0.20 -12.88
N MET A 304 -14.60 0.82 -14.05
CA MET A 304 -13.81 2.04 -14.21
C MET A 304 -14.36 3.20 -13.34
N ARG A 305 -15.69 3.38 -13.29
CA ARG A 305 -16.30 4.39 -12.41
C ARG A 305 -16.00 4.11 -10.93
N GLU A 306 -16.07 2.86 -10.52
CA GLU A 306 -15.75 2.46 -9.14
C GLU A 306 -14.27 2.69 -8.83
N CYS A 307 -13.36 2.30 -9.73
CA CYS A 307 -11.93 2.58 -9.59
C CYS A 307 -11.67 4.10 -9.43
N ASN A 308 -12.25 4.91 -10.31
CA ASN A 308 -12.10 6.37 -10.24
C ASN A 308 -12.69 6.97 -8.96
N ARG A 309 -13.78 6.40 -8.42
CA ARG A 309 -14.36 6.78 -7.14
C ARG A 309 -13.38 6.51 -5.99
N LEU A 310 -12.75 5.33 -5.98
CA LEU A 310 -11.77 4.94 -4.98
C LEU A 310 -10.51 5.83 -5.04
N LEU A 311 -9.98 6.07 -6.24
CA LEU A 311 -8.82 6.94 -6.43
C LEU A 311 -9.09 8.36 -5.94
N LYS A 312 -10.28 8.91 -6.23
CA LYS A 312 -10.69 10.25 -5.78
C LYS A 312 -10.82 10.36 -4.26
N GLN A 313 -11.11 9.28 -3.55
CA GLN A 313 -11.25 9.28 -2.09
C GLN A 313 -9.90 9.26 -1.34
N ARG A 314 -8.81 9.05 -2.03
CA ARG A 314 -7.45 9.09 -1.46
C ARG A 314 -7.12 10.50 -0.96
N SER A 315 -6.40 10.57 0.15
CA SER A 315 -5.79 11.83 0.58
C SER A 315 -4.71 12.25 -0.43
N GLY A 316 -4.75 13.49 -0.90
CA GLY A 316 -3.80 14.01 -1.88
C GLY A 316 -4.03 13.51 -3.32
N SER A 317 -5.23 13.01 -3.64
CA SER A 317 -5.59 12.58 -5.01
C SER A 317 -5.50 13.77 -5.99
N ARG A 318 -4.91 13.51 -7.17
CA ARG A 318 -4.72 14.49 -8.25
C ARG A 318 -5.66 14.19 -9.42
N GLY A 319 -5.90 15.18 -10.27
CA GLY A 319 -6.81 15.04 -11.41
C GLY A 319 -6.28 14.11 -12.52
N ASP A 320 -4.97 14.03 -12.66
CA ASP A 320 -4.21 13.20 -13.60
C ASP A 320 -4.12 11.72 -13.19
N GLU A 321 -4.47 11.39 -11.94
CA GLU A 321 -4.52 10.01 -11.42
C GLU A 321 -5.81 9.26 -11.81
N ARG A 322 -6.52 9.74 -12.82
CA ARG A 322 -7.78 9.15 -13.27
C ARG A 322 -7.55 8.11 -14.37
N LEU A 323 -8.29 7.01 -14.29
CA LEU A 323 -8.30 5.97 -15.33
C LEU A 323 -9.22 6.38 -16.49
N ALA A 324 -8.71 6.23 -17.73
CA ALA A 324 -9.49 6.35 -18.97
C ALA A 324 -10.28 5.08 -19.27
N GLY A 325 -9.74 3.93 -18.88
CA GLY A 325 -10.35 2.63 -19.08
C GLY A 325 -9.75 1.56 -18.18
N VAL A 326 -10.40 0.41 -18.17
CA VAL A 326 -9.93 -0.80 -17.49
C VAL A 326 -10.18 -2.00 -18.38
N VAL A 327 -9.35 -3.03 -18.26
CA VAL A 327 -9.55 -4.34 -18.88
C VAL A 327 -9.37 -5.43 -17.83
N LEU A 328 -10.10 -6.53 -17.98
CA LEU A 328 -9.91 -7.70 -17.15
C LEU A 328 -8.78 -8.55 -17.72
N VAL A 329 -7.94 -9.07 -16.85
CA VAL A 329 -6.78 -9.89 -17.19
C VAL A 329 -6.69 -11.12 -16.29
N ASP A 330 -5.97 -12.13 -16.77
CA ASP A 330 -5.67 -13.33 -16.00
C ASP A 330 -4.75 -13.03 -14.80
N PRO A 331 -4.85 -13.83 -13.72
CA PRO A 331 -4.05 -13.63 -12.52
C PRO A 331 -2.54 -13.58 -12.77
N PHE A 332 -1.86 -12.75 -11.97
CA PHE A 332 -0.41 -12.71 -11.91
C PHE A 332 0.05 -13.72 -10.85
N SER A 333 0.95 -14.61 -11.21
CA SER A 333 1.46 -15.63 -10.29
C SER A 333 2.98 -15.84 -10.45
N ILE A 334 3.55 -16.61 -9.53
CA ILE A 334 4.95 -17.05 -9.61
C ILE A 334 5.10 -18.07 -10.74
N GLU A 335 4.12 -18.97 -10.88
CA GLU A 335 4.10 -20.08 -11.83
C GLU A 335 4.12 -19.56 -13.28
N ASN A 336 3.36 -18.48 -13.57
CA ASN A 336 3.37 -17.85 -14.90
C ASN A 336 4.51 -16.84 -15.08
N GLY A 337 5.37 -16.69 -14.08
CA GLY A 337 6.55 -15.83 -14.13
C GLY A 337 6.26 -14.33 -14.04
N LEU A 338 5.03 -13.92 -13.75
CA LEU A 338 4.61 -12.51 -13.67
C LEU A 338 4.81 -11.91 -12.27
N LEU A 339 5.01 -12.77 -11.26
CA LEU A 339 5.45 -12.36 -9.94
C LEU A 339 6.87 -12.89 -9.65
N THR A 340 7.59 -12.15 -8.81
CA THR A 340 8.84 -12.65 -8.22
C THR A 340 8.53 -13.65 -7.11
N GLN A 341 9.55 -14.37 -6.58
CA GLN A 341 9.43 -15.23 -5.40
C GLN A 341 8.95 -14.46 -4.15
N THR A 342 9.15 -13.15 -4.12
CA THR A 342 8.65 -12.24 -3.06
C THR A 342 7.32 -11.60 -3.43
N LEU A 343 6.60 -12.14 -4.43
CA LEU A 343 5.28 -11.73 -4.89
C LEU A 343 5.20 -10.29 -5.43
N LYS A 344 6.32 -9.72 -5.88
CA LYS A 344 6.36 -8.41 -6.55
C LYS A 344 6.04 -8.59 -8.03
N GLN A 345 5.24 -7.70 -8.59
CA GLN A 345 4.89 -7.68 -10.01
C GLN A 345 6.13 -7.43 -10.88
N ARG A 346 6.24 -8.20 -11.94
CA ARG A 346 7.19 -7.98 -13.04
C ARG A 346 6.49 -7.21 -14.13
N ARG A 347 6.42 -5.89 -13.95
CA ARG A 347 5.63 -4.98 -14.80
C ARG A 347 5.94 -5.13 -16.30
N ASP A 348 7.21 -5.25 -16.63
CA ASP A 348 7.69 -5.52 -18.00
C ASP A 348 7.07 -6.77 -18.61
N ARG A 349 7.04 -7.87 -17.85
CA ARG A 349 6.47 -9.14 -18.33
C ARG A 349 4.95 -9.10 -18.40
N ILE A 350 4.29 -8.46 -17.45
CA ILE A 350 2.84 -8.28 -17.47
C ILE A 350 2.46 -7.44 -18.68
N THR A 351 3.13 -6.30 -18.92
CA THR A 351 2.92 -5.48 -20.10
C THR A 351 3.10 -6.29 -21.39
N SER A 352 4.17 -7.08 -21.50
CA SER A 352 4.41 -7.91 -22.67
C SER A 352 3.35 -8.97 -22.89
N ARG A 353 2.83 -9.62 -21.84
CA ARG A 353 1.73 -10.59 -21.93
C ARG A 353 0.45 -9.96 -22.43
N ASP A 354 0.10 -8.80 -21.85
CA ASP A 354 -1.21 -8.16 -22.04
C ASP A 354 -1.16 -7.01 -23.06
N GLN A 355 -0.11 -6.92 -23.89
CA GLN A 355 0.11 -5.80 -24.80
C GLN A 355 -1.10 -5.53 -25.72
N GLN A 356 -1.72 -6.57 -26.26
CA GLN A 356 -2.91 -6.41 -27.12
C GLN A 356 -4.11 -5.81 -26.39
N LEU A 357 -4.29 -6.16 -25.11
CA LEU A 357 -5.34 -5.59 -24.27
C LEU A 357 -5.06 -4.13 -23.92
N ILE A 358 -3.78 -3.81 -23.69
CA ILE A 358 -3.31 -2.44 -23.46
C ILE A 358 -3.52 -1.59 -24.71
N ASP A 359 -3.15 -2.09 -25.89
CA ASP A 359 -3.33 -1.39 -27.16
C ASP A 359 -4.82 -1.13 -27.44
N GLY A 360 -5.68 -2.14 -27.21
CA GLY A 360 -7.13 -1.99 -27.30
C GLY A 360 -7.72 -0.97 -26.34
N LEU A 361 -7.15 -0.84 -25.13
CA LEU A 361 -7.58 0.12 -24.12
C LEU A 361 -7.36 1.58 -24.59
N TYR A 362 -6.31 1.81 -25.38
CA TYR A 362 -5.95 3.12 -25.94
C TYR A 362 -6.35 3.30 -27.42
N GLY A 363 -7.04 2.32 -28.03
CA GLY A 363 -7.53 2.40 -29.39
C GLY A 363 -6.45 2.28 -30.47
N ARG A 364 -5.42 1.50 -30.18
CA ARG A 364 -4.32 1.16 -31.08
C ARG A 364 -4.52 -0.19 -31.75
#